data_68db4132efdfdec2910491c0525616fd
#
_entry.id   68db4132efdfdec2910491c0525616fd
#
_cell.length_a   1.000
_cell.length_b   1.000
_cell.length_c   1.000
_cell.angle_alpha   90.00
_cell.angle_beta   90.00
_cell.angle_gamma   90.00
#
_symmetry.space_group_name_H-M   'P 1'
#
loop_
_entity.id
_entity.type
_entity.pdbx_description
1 polymer ?
#
loop_
_entity_poly.entity_id
_entity_poly.type
_entity_poly.pdbx_seq_one_letter_code
_entity_poly.pdbx_strand_id
1 'polypeptide(L)'
;ITRPQPESYGGQKTTLLGQEEQPDLEYKAIYLRKEFSSHGPASRATIYICGLGHYELYINGERVGERVLDPGWSDYQQIAYYSVYEVTNLIRAQNAIGVILGNGRHIKKYGYDCPKLIFKMEIYYAGGGYDLLSSDRSWKASSGPLQENGLYFGENYDRRLEQPGWNRAGFDDENWEKVVEVKGPPLIAQDIPPIKIMEKLKPERITSPQPGIYIFDFGQNISGWAKLKSSGPAGTEISLRFGELLLPDGSLNTATNDQARATDIVVLNGQGEEIYEPRFTYHGFRYVELTGFPGRPAEDTLEARFVHSAVEPVGYFESSHPLINSIHKCVVASQRSNLMSIPTDCPQRDERHGWLADAAMTMEEACFNFDLAAFYQHFLQLIRLAQKEDGSLPDFVPPYNSFVYPADPAWGSAYISLCWQIYMFYGDQEILQKHYQSLKNYLDFLKQKASGHLLTGLGKYGDWCQPGSLVAKKTPLDLVSTCFYYHDVLLFSDICDRL
;
A
#
# COMPACT_ATOMS: atom_id res chain seq x y z
N ILE A 1 -3.33 -2.00 20.78
CA ILE A 1 -2.21 -1.56 21.61
C ILE A 1 -1.20 -0.77 20.80
N THR A 2 -0.47 0.11 21.42
CA THR A 2 0.63 0.86 20.82
C THR A 2 1.65 1.21 21.90
N ARG A 3 2.84 1.67 21.51
CA ARG A 3 3.85 2.22 22.42
C ARG A 3 3.30 3.50 23.05
N PRO A 4 3.53 3.76 24.38
CA PRO A 4 3.27 5.07 24.96
C PRO A 4 4.06 6.14 24.19
N GLN A 5 3.39 7.21 23.77
CA GLN A 5 4.08 8.32 23.14
C GLN A 5 4.56 9.30 24.23
N PRO A 6 5.81 9.76 24.20
CA PRO A 6 6.23 10.90 25.03
C PRO A 6 5.42 12.14 24.62
N GLU A 7 5.09 13.00 25.58
CA GLU A 7 4.30 14.22 25.37
C GLU A 7 4.91 15.22 24.37
N SER A 8 6.14 15.02 23.96
CA SER A 8 6.77 15.67 22.81
C SER A 8 7.92 14.80 22.30
N TYR A 9 7.81 14.25 21.09
CA TYR A 9 9.00 14.00 20.31
C TYR A 9 9.52 15.37 19.85
N GLY A 10 10.21 16.07 20.74
CA GLY A 10 11.08 17.16 20.39
C GLY A 10 12.29 16.61 19.64
N GLY A 11 12.09 16.16 18.41
CA GLY A 11 13.16 16.13 17.45
C GLY A 11 13.63 17.56 17.35
N GLN A 12 14.92 17.82 17.63
CA GLN A 12 15.52 19.12 17.36
C GLN A 12 15.15 19.45 15.92
N LYS A 13 14.37 20.52 15.74
CA LYS A 13 14.14 21.14 14.44
C LYS A 13 15.50 21.57 13.89
N THR A 14 16.16 20.71 13.18
CA THR A 14 17.16 21.13 12.21
C THR A 14 16.39 21.68 11.03
N THR A 15 15.98 22.93 11.17
CA THR A 15 15.45 23.74 10.08
C THR A 15 16.60 24.01 9.13
N LEU A 16 16.85 23.10 8.22
CA LEU A 16 17.47 23.46 6.93
C LEU A 16 16.39 24.22 6.17
N LEU A 17 16.67 25.49 5.90
CA LEU A 17 15.82 26.41 5.15
C LEU A 17 15.33 25.70 3.88
N GLY A 18 14.02 25.44 3.76
CA GLY A 18 13.35 24.95 2.58
C GLY A 18 12.93 23.49 2.54
N GLN A 19 13.06 22.70 3.60
CA GLN A 19 12.46 21.36 3.66
C GLN A 19 11.10 21.46 4.35
N GLU A 20 10.04 21.12 3.60
CA GLU A 20 8.73 20.83 4.16
C GLU A 20 8.83 19.67 5.17
N GLU A 21 8.00 19.68 6.21
CA GLU A 21 7.90 18.56 7.14
C GLU A 21 7.57 17.28 6.33
N GLN A 22 8.31 16.19 6.59
CA GLN A 22 8.10 14.89 5.94
C GLN A 22 7.10 14.08 6.78
N PRO A 23 5.80 14.22 6.54
CA PRO A 23 4.77 13.76 7.49
C PRO A 23 4.63 12.24 7.56
N ASP A 24 5.11 11.49 6.56
CA ASP A 24 5.08 10.02 6.54
C ASP A 24 6.29 9.38 7.22
N LEU A 25 7.29 10.16 7.64
CA LEU A 25 8.41 9.71 8.46
C LEU A 25 8.23 10.02 9.95
N GLU A 26 7.03 10.37 10.36
CA GLU A 26 6.75 10.95 11.69
C GLU A 26 7.10 10.01 12.86
N TYR A 27 6.92 8.69 12.66
CA TYR A 27 7.13 7.72 13.72
C TYR A 27 8.17 6.66 13.34
N LYS A 28 9.01 6.30 14.31
CA LYS A 28 9.83 5.09 14.22
C LYS A 28 8.94 3.86 14.23
N ALA A 29 9.39 2.78 13.61
CA ALA A 29 8.69 1.51 13.72
C ALA A 29 8.59 1.06 15.18
N ILE A 30 7.45 0.49 15.54
CA ILE A 30 7.16 0.00 16.90
C ILE A 30 7.31 -1.51 16.90
N TYR A 31 8.22 -2.01 17.73
CA TYR A 31 8.41 -3.43 17.99
C TYR A 31 7.58 -3.82 19.21
N LEU A 32 6.70 -4.78 19.05
CA LEU A 32 5.78 -5.29 20.08
C LEU A 32 6.05 -6.76 20.31
N ARG A 33 6.05 -7.20 21.56
CA ARG A 33 6.22 -8.62 21.89
C ARG A 33 5.37 -9.09 23.07
N LYS A 34 5.08 -10.39 23.08
CA LYS A 34 4.40 -11.10 24.16
C LYS A 34 4.89 -12.53 24.23
N GLU A 35 5.28 -12.99 25.41
CA GLU A 35 5.53 -14.42 25.65
C GLU A 35 4.31 -15.13 26.23
N PHE A 36 4.19 -16.41 25.95
CA PHE A 36 3.17 -17.26 26.51
C PHE A 36 3.61 -18.73 26.54
N SER A 37 3.05 -19.51 27.47
CA SER A 37 3.25 -20.95 27.54
C SER A 37 2.00 -21.67 27.03
N SER A 38 2.18 -22.74 26.28
CA SER A 38 1.09 -23.59 25.80
C SER A 38 0.86 -24.73 26.80
N HIS A 39 -0.38 -25.15 27.02
CA HIS A 39 -0.78 -26.21 27.92
C HIS A 39 -0.63 -27.62 27.32
N GLY A 40 -0.17 -27.75 26.09
CA GLY A 40 0.03 -28.99 25.37
C GLY A 40 0.17 -28.80 23.87
N PRO A 41 0.20 -29.91 23.09
CA PRO A 41 0.24 -29.79 21.61
C PRO A 41 -1.04 -29.15 21.09
N ALA A 42 -0.87 -28.08 20.29
CA ALA A 42 -1.96 -27.40 19.61
C ALA A 42 -2.57 -28.36 18.55
N SER A 43 -3.89 -28.46 18.52
CA SER A 43 -4.64 -29.11 17.43
C SER A 43 -5.06 -28.08 16.35
N ARG A 44 -5.24 -26.83 16.79
CA ARG A 44 -5.53 -25.67 15.92
C ARG A 44 -5.10 -24.40 16.63
N ALA A 45 -4.42 -23.52 15.91
CA ALA A 45 -4.13 -22.15 16.38
C ALA A 45 -4.39 -21.14 15.26
N THR A 46 -5.23 -20.16 15.55
CA THR A 46 -5.65 -19.15 14.57
C THR A 46 -5.43 -17.75 15.13
N ILE A 47 -4.77 -16.90 14.36
CA ILE A 47 -4.52 -15.48 14.68
C ILE A 47 -5.44 -14.59 13.84
N TYR A 48 -5.98 -13.56 14.48
CA TYR A 48 -6.69 -12.42 13.90
C TYR A 48 -5.91 -11.18 14.27
N ILE A 49 -5.43 -10.42 13.27
CA ILE A 49 -4.54 -9.29 13.49
C ILE A 49 -4.85 -8.10 12.56
N CYS A 50 -4.82 -6.91 13.13
CA CYS A 50 -4.82 -5.66 12.37
C CYS A 50 -3.78 -4.71 12.96
N GLY A 51 -2.86 -4.23 12.12
CA GLY A 51 -1.97 -3.11 12.42
C GLY A 51 -2.41 -1.87 11.64
N LEU A 52 -2.84 -0.80 12.31
CA LEU A 52 -3.11 0.47 11.65
C LEU A 52 -1.78 1.09 11.19
N GLY A 53 -1.71 1.39 9.91
CA GLY A 53 -0.47 1.55 9.16
C GLY A 53 -0.15 0.25 8.43
N HIS A 54 0.98 -0.36 8.76
CA HIS A 54 1.36 -1.69 8.27
C HIS A 54 1.94 -2.52 9.42
N TYR A 55 1.97 -3.85 9.27
CA TYR A 55 2.60 -4.73 10.24
C TYR A 55 3.34 -5.90 9.59
N GLU A 56 4.32 -6.44 10.33
CA GLU A 56 4.85 -7.79 10.15
C GLU A 56 4.64 -8.60 11.42
N LEU A 57 4.20 -9.86 11.28
CA LEU A 57 3.93 -10.79 12.38
C LEU A 57 4.97 -11.89 12.44
N TYR A 58 5.40 -12.24 13.64
CA TYR A 58 6.34 -13.32 13.92
C TYR A 58 5.84 -14.21 15.05
N ILE A 59 6.08 -15.52 14.93
CA ILE A 59 5.90 -16.51 16.01
C ILE A 59 7.22 -17.26 16.16
N ASN A 60 7.78 -17.26 17.36
CA ASN A 60 9.02 -17.99 17.70
C ASN A 60 10.20 -17.69 16.78
N GLY A 61 10.31 -16.45 16.28
CA GLY A 61 11.35 -15.99 15.39
C GLY A 61 11.07 -16.24 13.90
N GLU A 62 9.95 -16.87 13.55
CA GLU A 62 9.54 -17.15 12.17
C GLU A 62 8.49 -16.14 11.72
N ARG A 63 8.68 -15.52 10.54
CA ARG A 63 7.69 -14.61 9.96
C ARG A 63 6.44 -15.37 9.54
N VAL A 64 5.27 -14.85 9.86
CA VAL A 64 3.98 -15.48 9.57
C VAL A 64 3.43 -14.97 8.25
N GLY A 65 3.24 -15.88 7.30
CA GLY A 65 2.66 -15.58 5.99
C GLY A 65 3.59 -14.85 5.04
N GLU A 66 3.05 -14.54 3.84
CA GLU A 66 3.80 -13.92 2.72
C GLU A 66 3.29 -12.52 2.39
N ARG A 67 2.28 -12.03 3.11
CA ARG A 67 1.72 -10.70 2.89
C ARG A 67 2.75 -9.63 3.22
N VAL A 68 2.79 -8.56 2.42
CA VAL A 68 3.58 -7.37 2.65
C VAL A 68 2.66 -6.15 2.62
N LEU A 69 3.04 -5.06 3.26
CA LEU A 69 2.24 -3.83 3.32
C LEU A 69 0.78 -4.10 3.76
N ASP A 70 0.61 -5.03 4.72
CA ASP A 70 -0.70 -5.46 5.24
C ASP A 70 -1.07 -4.64 6.50
N PRO A 71 -2.33 -4.31 6.73
CA PRO A 71 -3.52 -4.55 5.93
C PRO A 71 -3.64 -3.59 4.73
N GLY A 72 -4.58 -3.92 3.82
CA GLY A 72 -4.97 -3.02 2.74
C GLY A 72 -5.49 -1.68 3.26
N TRP A 73 -5.33 -0.64 2.46
CA TRP A 73 -5.73 0.71 2.85
C TRP A 73 -7.25 0.85 2.95
N SER A 74 -7.73 1.51 4.01
CA SER A 74 -9.12 1.87 4.25
C SER A 74 -9.21 3.26 4.90
N ASP A 75 -10.40 3.81 4.98
CA ASP A 75 -10.67 4.97 5.84
C ASP A 75 -10.73 4.51 7.30
N TYR A 76 -9.61 4.65 8.00
CA TYR A 76 -9.49 4.24 9.40
C TYR A 76 -10.39 5.00 10.38
N GLN A 77 -11.12 6.03 9.93
CA GLN A 77 -12.18 6.65 10.73
C GLN A 77 -13.45 5.80 10.72
N GLN A 78 -13.65 4.97 9.69
CA GLN A 78 -14.83 4.15 9.50
C GLN A 78 -14.60 2.67 9.75
N ILE A 79 -13.56 2.10 9.12
CA ILE A 79 -13.22 0.67 9.21
C ILE A 79 -11.71 0.44 9.13
N ALA A 80 -11.28 -0.72 9.64
CA ALA A 80 -9.98 -1.28 9.32
C ALA A 80 -10.10 -2.78 9.03
N TYR A 81 -9.13 -3.30 8.27
CA TYR A 81 -9.12 -4.72 7.89
C TYR A 81 -8.26 -5.53 8.85
N TYR A 82 -8.75 -6.71 9.22
CA TYR A 82 -7.93 -7.70 9.91
C TYR A 82 -7.64 -8.90 9.02
N SER A 83 -6.42 -9.42 9.15
CA SER A 83 -5.99 -10.64 8.47
C SER A 83 -6.08 -11.83 9.41
N VAL A 84 -6.29 -13.03 8.83
CA VAL A 84 -6.38 -14.29 9.54
C VAL A 84 -5.23 -15.20 9.13
N TYR A 85 -4.56 -15.81 10.12
CA TYR A 85 -3.46 -16.75 9.89
C TYR A 85 -3.67 -18.04 10.71
N GLU A 86 -3.47 -19.16 10.05
CA GLU A 86 -3.35 -20.47 10.68
C GLU A 86 -1.90 -20.69 11.08
N VAL A 87 -1.62 -20.95 12.37
CA VAL A 87 -0.26 -20.99 12.93
C VAL A 87 -0.02 -22.22 13.83
N THR A 88 -0.85 -23.25 13.72
CA THR A 88 -0.78 -24.46 14.58
C THR A 88 0.62 -25.06 14.63
N ASN A 89 1.28 -25.17 13.48
CA ASN A 89 2.61 -25.76 13.35
C ASN A 89 3.73 -24.91 13.97
N LEU A 90 3.47 -23.66 14.31
CA LEU A 90 4.43 -22.74 14.93
C LEU A 90 4.36 -22.76 16.46
N ILE A 91 3.31 -23.36 17.05
CA ILE A 91 3.11 -23.37 18.51
C ILE A 91 4.01 -24.41 19.16
N ARG A 92 4.73 -23.99 20.20
CA ARG A 92 5.69 -24.76 20.99
C ARG A 92 5.27 -24.72 22.48
N ALA A 93 6.00 -25.37 23.37
CA ALA A 93 5.76 -25.30 24.81
C ALA A 93 5.94 -23.89 25.38
N GLN A 94 7.00 -23.21 24.96
CA GLN A 94 7.26 -21.79 25.24
C GLN A 94 7.27 -21.01 23.93
N ASN A 95 6.57 -19.89 23.90
CA ASN A 95 6.33 -19.13 22.67
C ASN A 95 6.54 -17.64 22.87
N ALA A 96 6.91 -16.99 21.79
CA ALA A 96 6.88 -15.54 21.69
C ALA A 96 6.17 -15.09 20.41
N ILE A 97 5.31 -14.10 20.56
CA ILE A 97 4.71 -13.33 19.48
C ILE A 97 5.56 -12.07 19.31
N GLY A 98 5.94 -11.74 18.10
CA GLY A 98 6.57 -10.48 17.74
C GLY A 98 5.78 -9.79 16.65
N VAL A 99 5.59 -8.45 16.77
CA VAL A 99 4.95 -7.64 15.75
C VAL A 99 5.77 -6.38 15.54
N ILE A 100 6.06 -6.04 14.28
CA ILE A 100 6.62 -4.73 13.92
C ILE A 100 5.48 -3.92 13.30
N LEU A 101 5.28 -2.69 13.75
CA LEU A 101 4.33 -1.75 13.17
C LEU A 101 5.07 -0.66 12.41
N GLY A 102 4.66 -0.39 11.18
CA GLY A 102 5.11 0.71 10.34
C GLY A 102 4.02 1.76 10.13
N ASN A 103 4.42 2.92 9.66
CA ASN A 103 3.54 4.08 9.51
C ASN A 103 2.43 3.86 8.46
N GLY A 104 2.77 3.33 7.29
CA GLY A 104 1.84 3.22 6.18
C GLY A 104 1.13 4.55 5.91
N ARG A 105 -0.20 4.52 5.92
CA ARG A 105 -1.04 5.72 5.79
C ARG A 105 -1.73 6.15 7.10
N HIS A 106 -1.36 5.54 8.24
CA HIS A 106 -1.90 5.92 9.56
C HIS A 106 -1.01 6.97 10.23
N ILE A 107 -0.98 8.17 9.66
CA ILE A 107 -0.10 9.30 10.01
C ILE A 107 -0.88 10.62 10.02
N LYS A 108 -0.31 11.69 10.59
CA LYS A 108 -0.96 13.01 10.69
C LYS A 108 -1.33 13.62 9.35
N LYS A 109 -0.56 13.39 8.26
CA LYS A 109 -0.91 13.85 6.91
C LYS A 109 -2.34 13.45 6.51
N TYR A 110 -2.79 12.27 6.96
CA TYR A 110 -4.12 11.73 6.68
C TYR A 110 -5.10 11.89 7.86
N GLY A 111 -4.75 12.65 8.88
CA GLY A 111 -5.61 12.95 10.03
C GLY A 111 -5.59 11.87 11.14
N TYR A 112 -4.55 11.04 11.17
CA TYR A 112 -4.40 9.95 12.15
C TYR A 112 -3.23 10.22 13.10
N ASP A 113 -3.04 9.33 14.08
CA ASP A 113 -1.95 9.34 15.05
C ASP A 113 -0.96 8.18 14.79
N CYS A 114 -0.20 7.78 15.80
CA CYS A 114 0.78 6.69 15.67
C CYS A 114 0.14 5.33 15.33
N PRO A 115 0.92 4.40 14.72
CA PRO A 115 0.48 3.03 14.44
C PRO A 115 -0.07 2.31 15.69
N LYS A 116 -1.09 1.46 15.48
CA LYS A 116 -1.78 0.72 16.54
C LYS A 116 -1.93 -0.75 16.17
N LEU A 117 -2.02 -1.62 17.18
CA LEU A 117 -2.22 -3.04 17.00
C LEU A 117 -3.48 -3.51 17.74
N ILE A 118 -4.29 -4.33 17.05
CA ILE A 118 -5.18 -5.27 17.71
C ILE A 118 -4.81 -6.68 17.26
N PHE A 119 -4.75 -7.59 18.24
CA PHE A 119 -4.33 -8.98 18.06
C PHE A 119 -5.23 -9.89 18.89
N LYS A 120 -5.62 -11.02 18.32
CA LYS A 120 -6.30 -12.11 18.98
C LYS A 120 -5.75 -13.44 18.46
N MET A 121 -5.47 -14.40 19.33
CA MET A 121 -5.11 -15.77 18.95
C MET A 121 -5.93 -16.76 19.75
N GLU A 122 -6.51 -17.72 19.07
CA GLU A 122 -7.24 -18.85 19.62
C GLU A 122 -6.41 -20.11 19.46
N ILE A 123 -6.18 -20.85 20.56
CA ILE A 123 -5.43 -22.10 20.55
C ILE A 123 -6.30 -23.22 21.13
N TYR A 124 -6.56 -24.23 20.34
CA TYR A 124 -7.22 -25.45 20.76
C TYR A 124 -6.18 -26.55 20.92
N TYR A 125 -6.27 -27.37 21.97
CA TYR A 125 -5.32 -28.43 22.30
C TYR A 125 -5.82 -29.82 21.97
N ALA A 126 -4.91 -30.72 21.54
CA ALA A 126 -5.24 -32.09 21.18
C ALA A 126 -5.80 -32.88 22.38
N GLY A 127 -5.35 -32.57 23.60
CA GLY A 127 -5.85 -33.17 24.86
C GLY A 127 -7.13 -32.53 25.39
N GLY A 128 -7.78 -31.65 24.66
CA GLY A 128 -8.87 -30.79 25.11
C GLY A 128 -8.37 -29.50 25.77
N GLY A 129 -9.24 -28.51 25.86
CA GLY A 129 -8.91 -27.17 26.37
C GLY A 129 -8.71 -26.17 25.29
N TYR A 130 -8.67 -24.89 25.71
CA TYR A 130 -8.67 -23.74 24.85
C TYR A 130 -8.00 -22.53 25.53
N ASP A 131 -7.14 -21.86 24.83
CA ASP A 131 -6.56 -20.58 25.25
C ASP A 131 -6.95 -19.46 24.31
N LEU A 132 -7.17 -18.28 24.89
CA LEU A 132 -7.40 -17.05 24.18
C LEU A 132 -6.35 -16.02 24.60
N LEU A 133 -5.50 -15.60 23.65
CA LEU A 133 -4.56 -14.53 23.83
C LEU A 133 -5.07 -13.28 23.09
N SER A 134 -4.92 -12.12 23.74
CA SER A 134 -5.31 -10.83 23.14
C SER A 134 -4.20 -9.80 23.30
N SER A 135 -4.29 -8.74 22.52
CA SER A 135 -3.49 -7.55 22.77
C SER A 135 -4.01 -6.84 24.01
N ASP A 136 -3.22 -6.84 25.06
CA ASP A 136 -3.50 -6.26 26.37
C ASP A 136 -2.26 -5.57 26.94
N ARG A 137 -2.37 -5.04 28.16
CA ARG A 137 -1.28 -4.31 28.84
C ARG A 137 -0.08 -5.19 29.23
N SER A 138 -0.15 -6.48 29.06
CA SER A 138 0.98 -7.40 29.34
C SER A 138 1.98 -7.48 28.17
N TRP A 139 1.65 -6.92 27.01
CA TRP A 139 2.59 -6.74 25.92
C TRP A 139 3.62 -5.68 26.26
N LYS A 140 4.77 -5.78 25.63
CA LYS A 140 5.85 -4.79 25.73
C LYS A 140 6.18 -4.20 24.37
N ALA A 141 6.69 -2.99 24.37
CA ALA A 141 7.04 -2.21 23.18
C ALA A 141 8.46 -1.67 23.26
N SER A 142 9.14 -1.58 22.12
CA SER A 142 10.44 -0.93 21.97
C SER A 142 10.55 -0.26 20.60
N SER A 143 11.49 0.64 20.42
CA SER A 143 12.02 0.99 19.11
C SER A 143 13.02 -0.09 18.67
N GLY A 144 13.34 -0.14 17.39
CA GLY A 144 14.29 -1.10 16.82
C GLY A 144 15.16 -0.45 15.75
N PRO A 145 15.76 -1.26 14.86
CA PRO A 145 16.65 -0.79 13.80
C PRO A 145 15.96 0.08 12.75
N LEU A 146 14.65 -0.04 12.53
CA LEU A 146 13.89 0.75 11.57
C LEU A 146 13.56 2.13 12.15
N GLN A 147 14.43 3.10 11.88
CA GLN A 147 14.42 4.45 12.47
C GLN A 147 13.45 5.40 11.75
N GLU A 148 13.30 5.23 10.43
CA GLU A 148 12.33 5.94 9.60
C GLU A 148 11.68 4.92 8.67
N ASN A 149 10.40 5.12 8.38
CA ASN A 149 9.66 4.33 7.39
C ASN A 149 8.49 5.13 6.83
N GLY A 150 8.38 5.19 5.53
CA GLY A 150 7.31 5.93 4.86
C GLY A 150 7.14 5.50 3.41
N LEU A 151 5.89 5.50 2.93
CA LEU A 151 5.55 5.02 1.60
C LEU A 151 6.23 5.81 0.48
N TYR A 152 6.43 7.13 0.68
CA TYR A 152 6.97 8.02 -0.34
C TYR A 152 8.47 8.27 -0.16
N PHE A 153 8.93 8.25 1.09
CA PHE A 153 10.29 8.66 1.41
C PHE A 153 11.25 7.49 1.49
N GLY A 154 10.77 6.29 1.80
CA GLY A 154 11.58 5.10 1.97
C GLY A 154 11.85 4.78 3.44
N GLU A 155 12.90 4.02 3.71
CA GLU A 155 13.27 3.57 5.04
C GLU A 155 14.69 3.99 5.42
N ASN A 156 14.92 4.17 6.73
CA ASN A 156 16.26 4.26 7.32
C ASN A 156 16.42 3.12 8.33
N TYR A 157 17.32 2.18 8.06
CA TYR A 157 17.53 0.97 8.84
C TYR A 157 18.95 0.93 9.40
N ASP A 158 19.10 1.07 10.72
CA ASP A 158 20.38 0.99 11.40
C ASP A 158 20.57 -0.41 12.01
N ARG A 159 21.35 -1.26 11.36
CA ARG A 159 21.60 -2.63 11.80
C ARG A 159 22.33 -2.75 13.14
N ARG A 160 22.98 -1.70 13.60
CA ARG A 160 23.63 -1.66 14.91
C ARG A 160 22.62 -1.66 16.07
N LEU A 161 21.35 -1.31 15.77
CA LEU A 161 20.22 -1.29 16.69
C LEU A 161 19.39 -2.58 16.67
N GLU A 162 19.80 -3.59 15.90
CA GLU A 162 19.14 -4.90 15.91
C GLU A 162 19.19 -5.51 17.33
N GLN A 163 18.09 -6.16 17.70
CA GLN A 163 17.93 -6.87 18.96
C GLN A 163 17.75 -8.37 18.66
N PRO A 164 18.82 -9.14 18.43
CA PRO A 164 18.71 -10.54 18.02
C PRO A 164 17.90 -11.36 19.01
N GLY A 165 16.92 -12.13 18.51
CA GLY A 165 16.04 -12.97 19.35
C GLY A 165 14.86 -12.23 20.01
N TRP A 166 14.62 -10.96 19.73
CA TRP A 166 13.53 -10.17 20.33
C TRP A 166 12.14 -10.82 20.16
N ASN A 167 11.95 -11.60 19.12
CA ASN A 167 10.71 -12.31 18.77
C ASN A 167 10.75 -13.82 19.13
N ARG A 168 11.63 -14.21 20.07
CA ARG A 168 11.78 -15.56 20.59
C ARG A 168 11.50 -15.61 22.10
N ALA A 169 11.10 -16.76 22.60
CA ALA A 169 10.93 -16.98 24.03
C ALA A 169 12.28 -16.92 24.76
N GLY A 170 12.26 -16.35 25.98
CA GLY A 170 13.43 -16.16 26.81
C GLY A 170 14.30 -14.95 26.48
N PHE A 171 13.83 -14.05 25.61
CA PHE A 171 14.51 -12.78 25.36
C PHE A 171 14.36 -11.84 26.55
N ASP A 172 15.45 -11.18 26.97
CA ASP A 172 15.42 -10.19 28.03
C ASP A 172 14.78 -8.90 27.52
N ASP A 173 13.54 -8.67 27.95
CA ASP A 173 12.74 -7.48 27.63
C ASP A 173 12.48 -6.57 28.83
N GLU A 174 13.32 -6.62 29.87
CA GLU A 174 13.16 -5.78 31.09
C GLU A 174 13.14 -4.29 30.74
N ASN A 175 13.96 -3.88 29.78
CA ASN A 175 14.08 -2.50 29.32
C ASN A 175 12.99 -2.09 28.30
N TRP A 176 12.10 -2.97 27.90
CA TRP A 176 11.00 -2.65 27.01
C TRP A 176 9.86 -1.94 27.77
N GLU A 177 9.24 -0.98 27.11
CA GLU A 177 8.16 -0.19 27.69
C GLU A 177 6.84 -0.99 27.74
N LYS A 178 6.00 -0.69 28.73
CA LYS A 178 4.64 -1.20 28.79
C LYS A 178 3.79 -0.49 27.73
N VAL A 179 2.94 -1.25 27.05
CA VAL A 179 1.98 -0.69 26.09
C VAL A 179 0.81 0.00 26.79
N VAL A 180 0.11 0.86 26.06
CA VAL A 180 -1.16 1.47 26.46
C VAL A 180 -2.28 0.99 25.58
N GLU A 181 -3.48 0.85 26.17
CA GLU A 181 -4.70 0.53 25.44
C GLU A 181 -5.26 1.81 24.82
N VAL A 182 -5.62 1.73 23.54
CA VAL A 182 -6.16 2.85 22.77
C VAL A 182 -7.38 2.39 21.96
N LYS A 183 -8.23 3.34 21.57
CA LYS A 183 -9.37 3.06 20.70
C LYS A 183 -8.88 2.87 19.25
N GLY A 184 -9.61 2.04 18.52
CA GLY A 184 -9.46 1.85 17.07
C GLY A 184 -10.82 1.84 16.37
N PRO A 185 -10.83 1.78 15.03
CA PRO A 185 -12.06 1.68 14.24
C PRO A 185 -12.72 0.30 14.35
N PRO A 186 -13.97 0.17 13.90
CA PRO A 186 -14.57 -1.14 13.65
C PRO A 186 -13.71 -1.99 12.70
N LEU A 187 -13.69 -3.30 12.94
CA LEU A 187 -12.89 -4.24 12.15
C LEU A 187 -13.77 -5.11 11.27
N ILE A 188 -13.33 -5.31 10.04
CA ILE A 188 -13.90 -6.29 9.12
C ILE A 188 -12.81 -7.22 8.58
N ALA A 189 -13.20 -8.45 8.20
CA ALA A 189 -12.25 -9.38 7.58
C ALA A 189 -11.71 -8.82 6.27
N GLN A 190 -10.40 -8.97 6.05
CA GLN A 190 -9.78 -8.61 4.78
C GLN A 190 -10.06 -9.70 3.74
N ASP A 191 -10.94 -9.38 2.80
CA ASP A 191 -11.33 -10.26 1.69
C ASP A 191 -10.88 -9.66 0.35
N ILE A 192 -9.60 -9.33 0.26
CA ILE A 192 -8.96 -8.79 -0.95
C ILE A 192 -7.69 -9.57 -1.25
N PRO A 193 -7.28 -9.67 -2.53
CA PRO A 193 -5.98 -10.24 -2.87
C PRO A 193 -4.87 -9.54 -2.12
N PRO A 194 -4.07 -10.26 -1.30
CA PRO A 194 -3.01 -9.65 -0.50
C PRO A 194 -1.91 -9.08 -1.39
N ILE A 195 -1.26 -8.02 -0.95
CA ILE A 195 -0.03 -7.56 -1.57
C ILE A 195 1.08 -8.57 -1.24
N LYS A 196 1.83 -8.99 -2.26
CA LYS A 196 2.94 -9.95 -2.14
C LYS A 196 4.12 -9.55 -3.02
N ILE A 197 5.27 -10.17 -2.77
CA ILE A 197 6.37 -10.19 -3.73
C ILE A 197 5.99 -11.19 -4.82
N MET A 198 5.66 -10.68 -6.00
CA MET A 198 5.18 -11.51 -7.11
C MET A 198 6.31 -12.00 -8.02
N GLU A 199 7.34 -11.18 -8.19
CA GLU A 199 8.51 -11.53 -9.00
C GLU A 199 9.81 -11.02 -8.36
N LYS A 200 10.91 -11.67 -8.73
CA LYS A 200 12.29 -11.30 -8.35
C LYS A 200 13.08 -11.06 -9.63
N LEU A 201 13.67 -9.89 -9.76
CA LEU A 201 14.38 -9.48 -10.95
C LEU A 201 15.87 -9.25 -10.63
N LYS A 202 16.73 -9.81 -11.47
CA LYS A 202 18.17 -9.49 -11.47
C LYS A 202 18.42 -8.26 -12.34
N PRO A 203 19.44 -7.45 -12.06
CA PRO A 203 19.80 -6.35 -12.94
C PRO A 203 20.27 -6.90 -14.30
N GLU A 204 19.82 -6.27 -15.38
CA GLU A 204 20.31 -6.54 -16.74
C GLU A 204 21.67 -5.87 -16.99
N ARG A 205 21.93 -4.75 -16.28
CA ARG A 205 23.17 -3.97 -16.44
C ARG A 205 23.49 -3.18 -15.18
N ILE A 206 24.80 -3.04 -14.91
CA ILE A 206 25.32 -2.13 -13.88
C ILE A 206 26.25 -1.13 -14.57
N THR A 207 26.03 0.17 -14.36
CA THR A 207 26.90 1.24 -14.84
C THR A 207 27.42 2.09 -13.69
N SER A 208 28.45 2.88 -13.93
CA SER A 208 28.99 3.83 -12.95
C SER A 208 29.23 5.17 -13.64
N PRO A 209 28.24 6.09 -13.58
CA PRO A 209 28.40 7.40 -14.19
C PRO A 209 29.48 8.25 -13.52
N GLN A 210 29.71 8.05 -12.23
CA GLN A 210 30.73 8.72 -11.43
C GLN A 210 31.35 7.74 -10.43
N PRO A 211 32.59 7.97 -9.96
CA PRO A 211 33.22 7.14 -8.93
C PRO A 211 32.36 7.03 -7.67
N GLY A 212 32.10 5.82 -7.20
CA GLY A 212 31.30 5.54 -6.00
C GLY A 212 29.79 5.60 -6.22
N ILE A 213 29.31 5.89 -7.42
CA ILE A 213 27.90 5.86 -7.81
C ILE A 213 27.70 4.72 -8.82
N TYR A 214 26.77 3.83 -8.50
CA TYR A 214 26.43 2.69 -9.36
C TYR A 214 24.93 2.71 -9.69
N ILE A 215 24.61 2.51 -10.98
CA ILE A 215 23.22 2.44 -11.46
C ILE A 215 22.93 1.00 -11.87
N PHE A 216 21.95 0.40 -11.23
CA PHE A 216 21.41 -0.91 -11.56
C PHE A 216 20.16 -0.72 -12.44
N ASP A 217 20.20 -1.27 -13.66
CA ASP A 217 19.07 -1.28 -14.61
C ASP A 217 18.39 -2.66 -14.54
N PHE A 218 17.11 -2.72 -14.15
CA PHE A 218 16.35 -3.95 -14.08
C PHE A 218 15.53 -4.24 -15.36
N GLY A 219 15.75 -3.47 -16.43
CA GLY A 219 15.15 -3.71 -17.75
C GLY A 219 13.67 -3.33 -17.85
N GLN A 220 12.95 -3.31 -16.74
CA GLN A 220 11.51 -3.07 -16.66
C GLN A 220 11.17 -2.10 -15.53
N ASN A 221 10.19 -1.20 -15.76
CA ASN A 221 9.62 -0.39 -14.69
C ASN A 221 8.64 -1.24 -13.86
N ILE A 222 8.79 -1.19 -12.53
CA ILE A 222 8.02 -1.99 -11.57
C ILE A 222 7.66 -1.18 -10.33
N SER A 223 6.68 -1.66 -9.56
CA SER A 223 6.45 -1.23 -8.18
C SER A 223 7.11 -2.21 -7.20
N GLY A 224 7.72 -1.70 -6.14
CA GLY A 224 8.34 -2.54 -5.11
C GLY A 224 9.62 -1.94 -4.54
N TRP A 225 10.64 -2.77 -4.33
CA TRP A 225 11.90 -2.37 -3.71
C TRP A 225 13.08 -3.22 -4.18
N ALA A 226 14.27 -2.90 -3.72
CA ALA A 226 15.47 -3.71 -3.92
C ALA A 226 15.92 -4.36 -2.61
N LYS A 227 16.22 -5.66 -2.65
CA LYS A 227 16.95 -6.38 -1.61
C LYS A 227 18.44 -6.15 -1.82
N LEU A 228 19.11 -5.66 -0.79
CA LEU A 228 20.57 -5.41 -0.77
C LEU A 228 21.31 -6.54 -0.07
N LYS A 229 22.38 -6.98 -0.68
CA LYS A 229 23.42 -7.83 -0.09
C LYS A 229 24.72 -7.03 -0.01
N SER A 230 25.29 -6.91 1.18
CA SER A 230 26.45 -6.06 1.43
C SER A 230 27.38 -6.65 2.48
N SER A 231 28.61 -6.16 2.54
CA SER A 231 29.56 -6.43 3.61
C SER A 231 30.50 -5.23 3.74
N GLY A 232 30.71 -4.75 4.95
CA GLY A 232 31.55 -3.58 5.18
C GLY A 232 31.77 -3.28 6.66
N PRO A 233 32.59 -2.29 7.01
CA PRO A 233 32.79 -1.87 8.40
C PRO A 233 31.48 -1.41 9.07
N ALA A 234 31.39 -1.59 10.37
CA ALA A 234 30.29 -1.03 11.16
C ALA A 234 30.19 0.49 10.98
N GLY A 235 28.97 1.00 10.83
CA GLY A 235 28.71 2.41 10.58
C GLY A 235 28.81 2.83 9.10
N THR A 236 29.13 1.91 8.18
CA THR A 236 29.02 2.20 6.74
C THR A 236 27.57 2.45 6.39
N GLU A 237 27.30 3.62 5.80
CA GLU A 237 25.99 4.00 5.30
C GLU A 237 25.90 3.73 3.80
N ILE A 238 24.89 2.95 3.40
CA ILE A 238 24.59 2.62 2.00
C ILE A 238 23.23 3.21 1.67
N SER A 239 23.14 3.95 0.56
CA SER A 239 21.89 4.55 0.06
C SER A 239 21.47 3.90 -1.25
N LEU A 240 20.18 3.55 -1.34
CA LEU A 240 19.50 3.08 -2.53
C LEU A 240 18.45 4.12 -2.91
N ARG A 241 18.64 4.80 -4.04
CA ARG A 241 17.71 5.79 -4.57
C ARG A 241 17.05 5.26 -5.84
N PHE A 242 15.73 5.38 -5.92
CA PHE A 242 14.91 4.75 -6.95
C PHE A 242 14.40 5.76 -7.96
N GLY A 243 14.32 5.35 -9.25
CA GLY A 243 13.77 6.18 -10.31
C GLY A 243 13.48 5.40 -11.59
N GLU A 244 12.68 6.00 -12.44
CA GLU A 244 12.17 5.37 -13.66
C GLU A 244 13.04 5.66 -14.89
N LEU A 245 13.81 6.75 -14.87
CA LEU A 245 14.54 7.29 -16.00
C LEU A 245 15.99 7.62 -15.64
N LEU A 246 16.83 7.75 -16.67
CA LEU A 246 18.17 8.28 -16.56
C LEU A 246 18.29 9.65 -17.29
N LEU A 247 19.20 10.48 -16.83
CA LEU A 247 19.66 11.67 -17.53
C LEU A 247 20.60 11.26 -18.68
N PRO A 248 20.88 12.17 -19.64
CA PRO A 248 21.79 11.88 -20.76
C PRO A 248 23.22 11.47 -20.35
N ASP A 249 23.68 11.88 -19.18
CA ASP A 249 24.99 11.51 -18.61
C ASP A 249 24.98 10.14 -17.90
N GLY A 250 23.85 9.46 -17.87
CA GLY A 250 23.64 8.15 -17.24
C GLY A 250 23.36 8.21 -15.74
N SER A 251 23.27 9.38 -15.13
CA SER A 251 22.83 9.53 -13.73
C SER A 251 21.32 9.35 -13.57
N LEU A 252 20.86 9.05 -12.35
CA LEU A 252 19.45 8.82 -12.06
C LEU A 252 18.64 10.11 -12.23
N ASN A 253 17.55 10.05 -12.98
CA ASN A 253 16.57 11.12 -13.08
C ASN A 253 15.40 10.85 -12.14
N THR A 254 15.22 11.68 -11.13
CA THR A 254 14.15 11.58 -10.14
C THR A 254 13.00 12.57 -10.36
N ALA A 255 12.97 13.26 -11.51
CA ALA A 255 11.93 14.27 -11.79
C ALA A 255 10.51 13.69 -11.81
N THR A 256 10.35 12.40 -12.15
CA THR A 256 9.04 11.71 -12.13
C THR A 256 8.58 11.35 -10.72
N ASN A 257 9.47 11.40 -9.71
CA ASN A 257 9.12 11.10 -8.32
C ASN A 257 8.40 12.26 -7.63
N ASP A 258 8.40 13.45 -8.24
CA ASP A 258 7.88 14.69 -7.66
C ASP A 258 8.51 14.95 -6.29
N GLN A 259 7.74 14.97 -5.19
CA GLN A 259 8.26 15.18 -3.83
C GLN A 259 8.62 13.88 -3.11
N ALA A 260 8.34 12.71 -3.69
CA ALA A 260 8.77 11.44 -3.10
C ALA A 260 10.30 11.32 -3.13
N ARG A 261 10.92 11.23 -1.95
CA ARG A 261 12.38 11.03 -1.82
C ARG A 261 12.82 9.69 -2.45
N ALA A 262 11.99 8.66 -2.32
CA ALA A 262 12.19 7.31 -2.84
C ALA A 262 13.61 6.79 -2.59
N THR A 263 14.02 6.80 -1.32
CA THR A 263 15.40 6.46 -0.92
C THR A 263 15.41 5.61 0.35
N ASP A 264 16.04 4.44 0.27
CA ASP A 264 16.28 3.58 1.43
C ASP A 264 17.74 3.73 1.87
N ILE A 265 17.97 3.83 3.18
CA ILE A 265 19.28 4.00 3.80
C ILE A 265 19.53 2.85 4.76
N VAL A 266 20.71 2.24 4.67
CA VAL A 266 21.12 1.14 5.54
C VAL A 266 22.47 1.46 6.17
N VAL A 267 22.54 1.36 7.51
CA VAL A 267 23.79 1.45 8.25
C VAL A 267 24.21 0.05 8.68
N LEU A 268 25.39 -0.39 8.25
CA LEU A 268 25.91 -1.73 8.52
C LEU A 268 26.37 -1.90 9.97
N ASN A 269 26.25 -3.13 10.50
CA ASN A 269 26.79 -3.48 11.82
C ASN A 269 28.22 -4.07 11.77
N GLY A 270 28.75 -4.39 10.59
CA GLY A 270 30.10 -4.89 10.38
C GLY A 270 30.28 -6.39 10.66
N GLN A 271 29.21 -7.17 10.69
CA GLN A 271 29.26 -8.61 11.01
C GLN A 271 29.17 -9.51 9.77
N GLY A 272 30.14 -9.34 8.84
CA GLY A 272 30.23 -10.18 7.65
C GLY A 272 29.25 -9.80 6.55
N GLU A 273 28.60 -10.79 5.93
CA GLU A 273 27.58 -10.55 4.89
C GLU A 273 26.25 -10.15 5.54
N GLU A 274 25.74 -9.01 5.14
CA GLU A 274 24.53 -8.41 5.66
C GLU A 274 23.48 -8.30 4.54
N ILE A 275 22.23 -8.68 4.87
CA ILE A 275 21.11 -8.59 3.94
C ILE A 275 20.12 -7.58 4.49
N TYR A 276 19.73 -6.61 3.65
CA TYR A 276 18.66 -5.68 3.93
C TYR A 276 17.54 -5.81 2.89
N GLU A 277 16.31 -5.74 3.35
CA GLU A 277 15.11 -5.70 2.53
C GLU A 277 14.09 -4.80 3.23
N PRO A 278 13.54 -3.75 2.56
CA PRO A 278 12.53 -2.86 3.14
C PRO A 278 11.27 -3.61 3.55
N ARG A 279 10.48 -3.00 4.44
CA ARG A 279 9.29 -3.62 5.04
C ARG A 279 8.01 -2.84 4.81
N PHE A 280 8.07 -1.50 4.96
CA PHE A 280 6.89 -0.64 5.03
C PHE A 280 6.93 0.51 4.03
N THR A 281 7.64 0.33 2.92
CA THR A 281 7.71 1.23 1.78
C THR A 281 7.60 0.47 0.47
N TYR A 282 7.34 1.17 -0.62
CA TYR A 282 7.56 0.69 -1.98
C TYR A 282 7.83 1.88 -2.90
N HIS A 283 8.48 1.63 -4.02
CA HIS A 283 8.89 2.61 -5.02
C HIS A 283 8.41 2.19 -6.40
N GLY A 284 8.19 3.14 -7.31
CA GLY A 284 8.08 2.89 -8.74
C GLY A 284 9.43 3.13 -9.39
N PHE A 285 10.03 2.13 -10.03
CA PHE A 285 11.38 2.25 -10.55
C PHE A 285 11.71 1.23 -11.64
N ARG A 286 12.63 1.59 -12.49
CA ARG A 286 13.44 0.70 -13.34
C ARG A 286 14.90 0.71 -12.89
N TYR A 287 15.37 1.84 -12.38
CA TYR A 287 16.76 2.05 -11.99
C TYR A 287 16.90 2.24 -10.50
N VAL A 288 17.98 1.66 -9.95
CA VAL A 288 18.40 1.91 -8.56
C VAL A 288 19.81 2.49 -8.59
N GLU A 289 19.97 3.68 -8.02
CA GLU A 289 21.27 4.28 -7.75
C GLU A 289 21.74 3.82 -6.39
N LEU A 290 22.91 3.18 -6.36
CA LEU A 290 23.57 2.70 -5.16
C LEU A 290 24.79 3.58 -4.86
N THR A 291 24.84 4.15 -3.66
CA THR A 291 25.97 4.94 -3.16
C THR A 291 26.41 4.48 -1.78
N GLY A 292 27.64 4.83 -1.37
CA GLY A 292 28.20 4.41 -0.08
C GLY A 292 28.56 2.92 0.00
N PHE A 293 28.45 2.16 -1.08
CA PHE A 293 28.74 0.73 -1.10
C PHE A 293 30.25 0.46 -0.97
N PRO A 294 30.67 -0.42 -0.04
CA PRO A 294 32.08 -0.76 0.15
C PRO A 294 32.65 -1.56 -1.04
N GLY A 295 33.50 -0.92 -1.83
CA GLY A 295 34.11 -1.54 -3.00
C GLY A 295 33.25 -1.47 -4.27
N ARG A 296 33.35 -2.48 -5.14
CA ARG A 296 32.59 -2.57 -6.40
C ARG A 296 31.46 -3.58 -6.23
N PRO A 297 30.20 -3.20 -6.52
CA PRO A 297 29.08 -4.13 -6.43
C PRO A 297 29.13 -5.18 -7.54
N ALA A 298 28.61 -6.38 -7.23
CA ALA A 298 28.42 -7.50 -8.14
C ALA A 298 26.95 -7.55 -8.63
N GLU A 299 26.67 -8.44 -9.57
CA GLU A 299 25.30 -8.63 -10.11
C GLU A 299 24.29 -9.06 -9.04
N ASP A 300 24.74 -9.80 -8.02
CA ASP A 300 23.91 -10.28 -6.91
C ASP A 300 23.82 -9.30 -5.72
N THR A 301 24.44 -8.12 -5.85
CA THR A 301 24.39 -7.06 -4.81
C THR A 301 22.96 -6.55 -4.61
N LEU A 302 22.21 -6.34 -5.71
CA LEU A 302 20.81 -5.96 -5.66
C LEU A 302 19.93 -6.97 -6.40
N GLU A 303 18.78 -7.28 -5.82
CA GLU A 303 17.70 -8.06 -6.45
C GLU A 303 16.39 -7.30 -6.28
N ALA A 304 15.76 -6.88 -7.38
CA ALA A 304 14.49 -6.16 -7.30
C ALA A 304 13.34 -7.11 -6.95
N ARG A 305 12.40 -6.60 -6.16
CA ARG A 305 11.15 -7.23 -5.78
C ARG A 305 10.01 -6.52 -6.49
N PHE A 306 9.36 -7.18 -7.42
CA PHE A 306 8.12 -6.68 -7.99
C PHE A 306 6.97 -7.02 -7.04
N VAL A 307 6.33 -5.99 -6.52
CA VAL A 307 5.33 -6.09 -5.45
C VAL A 307 4.00 -5.52 -5.93
N HIS A 308 2.94 -6.29 -5.80
CA HIS A 308 1.56 -5.86 -6.08
C HIS A 308 0.55 -6.81 -5.45
N SER A 309 -0.75 -6.48 -5.50
CA SER A 309 -1.83 -7.37 -5.09
C SER A 309 -1.77 -8.67 -5.90
N ALA A 310 -1.84 -9.81 -5.21
CA ALA A 310 -1.71 -11.15 -5.79
C ALA A 310 -3.02 -11.54 -6.52
N VAL A 311 -3.23 -10.92 -7.68
CA VAL A 311 -4.34 -11.22 -8.59
C VAL A 311 -3.91 -12.28 -9.60
N GLU A 312 -4.81 -13.19 -9.93
CA GLU A 312 -4.53 -14.27 -10.87
C GLU A 312 -4.63 -13.79 -12.33
N PRO A 313 -3.64 -14.07 -13.20
CA PRO A 313 -3.76 -13.81 -14.61
C PRO A 313 -4.80 -14.77 -15.23
N VAL A 314 -5.78 -14.23 -15.97
CA VAL A 314 -6.87 -15.01 -16.61
C VAL A 314 -6.93 -14.81 -18.12
N GLY A 315 -6.20 -13.83 -18.66
CA GLY A 315 -6.16 -13.51 -20.06
C GLY A 315 -4.79 -13.72 -20.69
N TYR A 316 -4.80 -14.08 -21.95
CA TYR A 316 -3.60 -14.16 -22.79
C TYR A 316 -3.86 -13.48 -24.12
N PHE A 317 -2.92 -12.67 -24.57
CA PHE A 317 -2.98 -12.00 -25.87
C PHE A 317 -1.64 -12.08 -26.59
N GLU A 318 -1.66 -12.51 -27.84
CA GLU A 318 -0.52 -12.47 -28.75
C GLU A 318 -1.01 -12.15 -30.16
N SER A 319 -0.25 -11.35 -30.89
CA SER A 319 -0.49 -11.02 -32.28
C SER A 319 0.76 -11.26 -33.12
N SER A 320 0.59 -11.30 -34.44
CA SER A 320 1.72 -11.37 -35.39
C SER A 320 2.54 -10.08 -35.46
N HIS A 321 2.06 -8.98 -34.87
CA HIS A 321 2.73 -7.68 -34.92
C HIS A 321 3.50 -7.39 -33.63
N PRO A 322 4.87 -7.34 -33.65
CA PRO A 322 5.68 -7.20 -32.46
C PRO A 322 5.38 -5.94 -31.62
N LEU A 323 5.06 -4.81 -32.28
CA LEU A 323 4.73 -3.55 -31.58
C LEU A 323 3.43 -3.68 -30.76
N ILE A 324 2.40 -4.37 -31.28
CA ILE A 324 1.15 -4.59 -30.55
C ILE A 324 1.41 -5.46 -29.30
N ASN A 325 2.23 -6.52 -29.44
CA ASN A 325 2.64 -7.33 -28.29
C ASN A 325 3.44 -6.54 -27.26
N SER A 326 4.30 -5.61 -27.72
CA SER A 326 5.05 -4.73 -26.80
C SER A 326 4.14 -3.74 -26.08
N ILE A 327 3.16 -3.16 -26.76
CA ILE A 327 2.14 -2.28 -26.15
C ILE A 327 1.38 -3.07 -25.07
N HIS A 328 0.87 -4.27 -25.39
CA HIS A 328 0.16 -5.10 -24.42
C HIS A 328 1.02 -5.42 -23.18
N LYS A 329 2.30 -5.78 -23.36
CA LYS A 329 3.23 -6.00 -22.24
C LYS A 329 3.39 -4.76 -21.35
N CYS A 330 3.51 -3.57 -21.94
CA CYS A 330 3.60 -2.31 -21.19
C CYS A 330 2.30 -2.04 -20.40
N VAL A 331 1.13 -2.26 -20.99
CA VAL A 331 -0.18 -2.11 -20.34
C VAL A 331 -0.27 -3.03 -19.12
N VAL A 332 0.00 -4.33 -19.31
CA VAL A 332 -0.03 -5.33 -18.23
C VAL A 332 0.95 -4.99 -17.10
N ALA A 333 2.18 -4.56 -17.44
CA ALA A 333 3.17 -4.18 -16.43
C ALA A 333 2.76 -2.93 -15.65
N SER A 334 2.21 -1.92 -16.33
CA SER A 334 1.68 -0.71 -15.72
C SER A 334 0.49 -1.02 -14.80
N GLN A 335 -0.45 -1.84 -15.28
CA GLN A 335 -1.60 -2.27 -14.48
C GLN A 335 -1.17 -2.97 -13.18
N ARG A 336 -0.26 -3.95 -13.27
CA ARG A 336 0.28 -4.66 -12.10
C ARG A 336 0.94 -3.71 -11.10
N SER A 337 1.73 -2.74 -11.58
CA SER A 337 2.42 -1.75 -10.73
C SER A 337 1.47 -0.84 -9.97
N ASN A 338 0.19 -0.77 -10.38
CA ASN A 338 -0.84 0.07 -9.78
C ASN A 338 -1.94 -0.72 -9.04
N LEU A 339 -1.74 -2.03 -8.80
CA LEU A 339 -2.63 -2.86 -7.97
C LEU A 339 -2.05 -2.98 -6.55
N MET A 340 -2.29 -1.99 -5.68
CA MET A 340 -1.74 -1.89 -4.32
C MET A 340 -2.86 -1.85 -3.25
N SER A 341 -3.59 -2.96 -3.08
CA SER A 341 -4.85 -3.10 -2.34
C SER A 341 -6.01 -2.27 -2.91
N ILE A 342 -5.71 -1.19 -3.58
CA ILE A 342 -6.60 -0.35 -4.38
C ILE A 342 -5.95 -0.09 -5.75
N PRO A 343 -6.70 0.29 -6.78
CA PRO A 343 -6.11 0.78 -8.02
C PRO A 343 -5.51 2.16 -7.76
N THR A 344 -4.17 2.27 -7.82
CA THR A 344 -3.46 3.54 -7.64
C THR A 344 -3.20 4.22 -8.97
N ASP A 345 -3.18 5.54 -8.98
CA ASP A 345 -2.88 6.36 -10.16
C ASP A 345 -1.42 6.25 -10.61
N CYS A 346 -0.51 6.00 -9.69
CA CYS A 346 0.92 5.93 -9.96
C CYS A 346 1.65 5.12 -8.88
N PRO A 347 2.86 4.54 -9.16
CA PRO A 347 3.66 3.86 -8.15
C PRO A 347 4.82 4.68 -7.61
N GLN A 348 5.26 5.80 -8.26
CA GLN A 348 6.56 6.42 -8.01
C GLN A 348 6.54 7.73 -7.24
N ARG A 349 5.53 8.61 -7.46
CA ARG A 349 5.47 9.93 -6.83
C ARG A 349 4.71 9.90 -5.51
N ASP A 350 4.62 11.03 -4.82
CA ASP A 350 3.96 11.18 -3.51
C ASP A 350 2.43 11.33 -3.58
N GLU A 351 1.80 10.62 -4.50
CA GLU A 351 0.36 10.54 -4.72
C GLU A 351 -0.16 9.13 -4.38
N ARG A 352 -0.23 8.19 -5.32
CA ARG A 352 -0.59 6.78 -5.12
C ARG A 352 -1.96 6.62 -4.45
N HIS A 353 -2.96 7.31 -4.99
CA HIS A 353 -4.34 7.33 -4.50
C HIS A 353 -5.25 6.51 -5.39
N GLY A 354 -6.40 6.09 -4.84
CA GLY A 354 -7.46 5.41 -5.58
C GLY A 354 -8.34 6.41 -6.35
N TRP A 355 -7.77 7.08 -7.35
CA TRP A 355 -8.50 7.98 -8.21
C TRP A 355 -9.60 7.24 -8.97
N LEU A 356 -10.82 7.79 -8.94
CA LEU A 356 -11.99 7.08 -9.45
C LEU A 356 -11.96 6.95 -10.98
N ALA A 357 -11.63 8.03 -11.70
CA ALA A 357 -11.57 7.99 -13.15
C ALA A 357 -10.48 7.04 -13.66
N ASP A 358 -9.30 7.07 -13.05
CA ASP A 358 -8.17 6.18 -13.40
C ASP A 358 -8.58 4.71 -13.28
N ALA A 359 -9.26 4.36 -12.18
CA ALA A 359 -9.78 3.01 -11.96
C ALA A 359 -10.81 2.60 -13.03
N ALA A 360 -11.76 3.49 -13.37
CA ALA A 360 -12.81 3.20 -14.35
C ALA A 360 -12.25 3.06 -15.77
N MET A 361 -11.29 3.91 -16.14
CA MET A 361 -10.69 3.89 -17.48
C MET A 361 -9.83 2.67 -17.75
N THR A 362 -9.23 2.07 -16.71
CA THR A 362 -8.34 0.90 -16.85
C THR A 362 -9.02 -0.42 -16.51
N MET A 363 -10.21 -0.42 -15.90
CA MET A 363 -10.86 -1.63 -15.41
C MET A 363 -11.14 -2.66 -16.50
N GLU A 364 -11.64 -2.23 -17.67
CA GLU A 364 -12.02 -3.15 -18.72
C GLU A 364 -10.82 -3.96 -19.22
N GLU A 365 -9.70 -3.27 -19.52
CA GLU A 365 -8.47 -3.94 -19.93
C GLU A 365 -7.89 -4.81 -18.82
N ALA A 366 -7.97 -4.35 -17.57
CA ALA A 366 -7.50 -5.09 -16.40
C ALA A 366 -8.28 -6.40 -16.21
N CYS A 367 -9.60 -6.40 -16.37
CA CYS A 367 -10.46 -7.59 -16.27
C CYS A 367 -10.24 -8.59 -17.41
N PHE A 368 -9.77 -8.15 -18.60
CA PHE A 368 -9.34 -9.07 -19.65
C PHE A 368 -8.05 -9.81 -19.29
N ASN A 369 -7.20 -9.24 -18.46
CA ASN A 369 -5.89 -9.79 -18.11
C ASN A 369 -5.89 -10.52 -16.76
N PHE A 370 -6.69 -10.07 -15.77
CA PHE A 370 -6.64 -10.56 -14.38
C PHE A 370 -8.03 -10.84 -13.81
N ASP A 371 -8.11 -11.78 -12.86
CA ASP A 371 -9.28 -11.91 -12.00
C ASP A 371 -9.26 -10.81 -10.92
N LEU A 372 -10.15 -9.85 -11.07
CA LEU A 372 -10.24 -8.66 -10.24
C LEU A 372 -11.57 -8.55 -9.49
N ALA A 373 -12.40 -9.59 -9.47
CA ALA A 373 -13.71 -9.55 -8.82
C ALA A 373 -13.60 -9.07 -7.36
N ALA A 374 -12.83 -9.77 -6.53
CA ALA A 374 -12.64 -9.41 -5.12
C ALA A 374 -11.93 -8.05 -4.95
N PHE A 375 -10.97 -7.73 -5.83
CA PHE A 375 -10.23 -6.47 -5.78
C PHE A 375 -11.15 -5.26 -6.01
N TYR A 376 -11.97 -5.29 -7.05
CA TYR A 376 -12.90 -4.19 -7.34
C TYR A 376 -14.14 -4.18 -6.43
N GLN A 377 -14.61 -5.32 -5.92
CA GLN A 377 -15.64 -5.35 -4.89
C GLN A 377 -15.19 -4.60 -3.63
N HIS A 378 -13.93 -4.78 -3.21
CA HIS A 378 -13.32 -4.01 -2.14
C HIS A 378 -13.29 -2.51 -2.47
N PHE A 379 -12.81 -2.13 -3.66
CA PHE A 379 -12.73 -0.72 -4.06
C PHE A 379 -14.12 -0.06 -4.10
N LEU A 380 -15.13 -0.74 -4.62
CA LEU A 380 -16.54 -0.29 -4.58
C LEU A 380 -17.06 -0.10 -3.15
N GLN A 381 -16.66 -0.97 -2.21
CA GLN A 381 -17.00 -0.79 -0.80
C GLN A 381 -16.39 0.52 -0.25
N LEU A 382 -15.14 0.84 -0.59
CA LEU A 382 -14.52 2.10 -0.17
C LEU A 382 -15.24 3.31 -0.76
N ILE A 383 -15.66 3.26 -2.03
CA ILE A 383 -16.45 4.33 -2.66
C ILE A 383 -17.77 4.52 -1.91
N ARG A 384 -18.49 3.43 -1.60
CA ARG A 384 -19.74 3.48 -0.86
C ARG A 384 -19.58 4.06 0.54
N LEU A 385 -18.53 3.71 1.25
CA LEU A 385 -18.22 4.24 2.59
C LEU A 385 -17.87 5.73 2.54
N ALA A 386 -17.27 6.19 1.46
CA ALA A 386 -16.91 7.58 1.26
C ALA A 386 -18.09 8.47 0.79
N GLN A 387 -19.25 7.88 0.42
CA GLN A 387 -20.41 8.65 -0.02
C GLN A 387 -21.00 9.46 1.14
N LYS A 388 -21.21 10.77 0.93
CA LYS A 388 -21.84 11.65 1.91
C LYS A 388 -23.37 11.50 1.93
N GLU A 389 -23.99 12.02 2.98
CA GLU A 389 -25.45 11.98 3.15
C GLU A 389 -26.23 12.66 2.01
N ASP A 390 -25.64 13.69 1.37
CA ASP A 390 -26.21 14.35 0.20
C ASP A 390 -26.09 13.54 -1.09
N GLY A 391 -25.44 12.40 -1.06
CA GLY A 391 -25.18 11.51 -2.20
C GLY A 391 -23.86 11.80 -2.94
N SER A 392 -23.13 12.87 -2.59
CA SER A 392 -21.88 13.22 -3.25
C SER A 392 -20.76 12.19 -2.98
N LEU A 393 -19.90 12.01 -3.98
CA LEU A 393 -18.71 11.16 -3.92
C LEU A 393 -17.42 12.01 -3.89
N PRO A 394 -16.28 11.47 -3.46
CA PRO A 394 -15.00 12.13 -3.61
C PRO A 394 -14.34 11.81 -4.97
N ASP A 395 -13.32 12.56 -5.36
CA ASP A 395 -12.55 12.30 -6.58
C ASP A 395 -11.70 11.01 -6.48
N PHE A 396 -11.27 10.63 -5.26
CA PHE A 396 -10.51 9.40 -4.97
C PHE A 396 -10.89 8.80 -3.60
N VAL A 397 -10.62 7.52 -3.41
CA VAL A 397 -10.87 6.80 -2.15
C VAL A 397 -9.62 6.02 -1.69
N PRO A 398 -9.41 5.89 -0.37
CA PRO A 398 -10.06 6.60 0.74
C PRO A 398 -9.79 8.11 0.70
N PRO A 399 -10.79 8.96 0.97
CA PRO A 399 -10.58 10.41 1.04
C PRO A 399 -9.90 10.78 2.37
N TYR A 400 -9.02 11.77 2.36
CA TYR A 400 -8.37 12.29 3.58
C TYR A 400 -8.51 13.80 3.77
N ASN A 401 -9.16 14.48 2.84
CA ASN A 401 -9.45 15.91 2.92
C ASN A 401 -10.82 16.25 2.30
N SER A 402 -11.33 17.43 2.58
CA SER A 402 -12.66 17.84 2.17
C SER A 402 -12.73 18.39 0.74
N PHE A 403 -11.64 18.85 0.15
CA PHE A 403 -11.66 19.51 -1.16
C PHE A 403 -11.87 18.54 -2.34
N VAL A 404 -11.70 17.23 -2.10
CA VAL A 404 -12.03 16.20 -3.09
C VAL A 404 -13.53 16.00 -3.28
N TYR A 405 -14.38 16.67 -2.48
CA TYR A 405 -15.83 16.65 -2.60
C TYR A 405 -16.41 17.95 -3.16
N PRO A 406 -17.49 17.88 -3.95
CA PRO A 406 -17.94 16.69 -4.65
C PRO A 406 -16.96 16.28 -5.75
N ALA A 407 -17.01 15.03 -6.17
CA ALA A 407 -16.22 14.58 -7.31
C ALA A 407 -16.56 15.36 -8.59
N ASP A 408 -15.57 15.54 -9.48
CA ASP A 408 -15.84 15.84 -10.88
C ASP A 408 -16.82 14.78 -11.43
N PRO A 409 -17.89 15.13 -12.15
CA PRO A 409 -18.85 14.15 -12.66
C PRO A 409 -18.21 13.03 -13.51
N ALA A 410 -17.15 13.31 -14.25
CA ALA A 410 -16.40 12.29 -15.00
C ALA A 410 -15.66 11.32 -14.06
N TRP A 411 -15.19 11.77 -12.88
CA TRP A 411 -14.60 10.92 -11.85
C TRP A 411 -15.66 10.13 -11.07
N GLY A 412 -16.72 10.80 -10.63
CA GLY A 412 -17.80 10.15 -9.88
C GLY A 412 -18.56 9.08 -10.68
N SER A 413 -18.63 9.22 -12.00
CA SER A 413 -19.18 8.22 -12.94
C SER A 413 -18.58 6.83 -12.78
N ALA A 414 -17.34 6.76 -12.29
CA ALA A 414 -16.66 5.50 -12.01
C ALA A 414 -17.47 4.56 -11.12
N TYR A 415 -18.22 5.09 -10.15
CA TYR A 415 -18.98 4.24 -9.24
C TYR A 415 -20.02 3.38 -9.97
N ILE A 416 -20.76 3.98 -10.89
CA ILE A 416 -21.77 3.27 -11.68
C ILE A 416 -21.09 2.35 -12.70
N SER A 417 -20.07 2.87 -13.40
CA SER A 417 -19.32 2.14 -14.42
C SER A 417 -18.66 0.89 -13.85
N LEU A 418 -18.00 0.98 -12.69
CA LEU A 418 -17.35 -0.15 -12.03
C LEU A 418 -18.36 -1.23 -11.59
N CYS A 419 -19.52 -0.83 -11.00
CA CYS A 419 -20.58 -1.79 -10.65
C CYS A 419 -21.09 -2.54 -11.90
N TRP A 420 -21.33 -1.81 -12.99
CA TRP A 420 -21.78 -2.40 -14.25
C TRP A 420 -20.73 -3.33 -14.85
N GLN A 421 -19.46 -2.94 -14.87
CA GLN A 421 -18.36 -3.76 -15.40
C GLN A 421 -18.18 -5.07 -14.63
N ILE A 422 -18.24 -5.05 -13.28
CA ILE A 422 -18.21 -6.27 -12.46
C ILE A 422 -19.34 -7.22 -12.86
N TYR A 423 -20.55 -6.69 -13.00
CA TYR A 423 -21.68 -7.50 -13.47
C TYR A 423 -21.43 -8.09 -14.88
N MET A 424 -20.91 -7.29 -15.82
CA MET A 424 -20.67 -7.74 -17.19
C MET A 424 -19.58 -8.81 -17.29
N PHE A 425 -18.48 -8.68 -16.51
CA PHE A 425 -17.36 -9.64 -16.58
C PHE A 425 -17.60 -10.89 -15.74
N TYR A 426 -18.27 -10.78 -14.60
CA TYR A 426 -18.38 -11.89 -13.62
C TYR A 426 -19.80 -12.40 -13.43
N GLY A 427 -20.82 -11.76 -14.01
CA GLY A 427 -22.24 -12.13 -13.82
C GLY A 427 -22.74 -11.88 -12.40
N ASP A 428 -22.03 -11.10 -11.60
CA ASP A 428 -22.34 -10.84 -10.20
C ASP A 428 -23.49 -9.82 -10.06
N GLN A 429 -24.72 -10.34 -9.99
CA GLN A 429 -25.90 -9.51 -9.78
C GLN A 429 -26.00 -8.98 -8.36
N GLU A 430 -25.39 -9.63 -7.37
CA GLU A 430 -25.40 -9.16 -5.99
C GLU A 430 -24.70 -7.80 -5.84
N ILE A 431 -23.66 -7.55 -6.64
CA ILE A 431 -22.97 -6.25 -6.62
C ILE A 431 -23.91 -5.12 -7.01
N LEU A 432 -24.78 -5.33 -8.00
CA LEU A 432 -25.77 -4.34 -8.41
C LEU A 432 -26.80 -4.08 -7.30
N GLN A 433 -27.31 -5.15 -6.67
CA GLN A 433 -28.26 -5.06 -5.55
C GLN A 433 -27.63 -4.35 -4.35
N LYS A 434 -26.42 -4.73 -3.97
CA LYS A 434 -25.67 -4.19 -2.81
C LYS A 434 -25.42 -2.68 -2.95
N HIS A 435 -25.18 -2.19 -4.15
CA HIS A 435 -24.82 -0.80 -4.41
C HIS A 435 -25.98 0.05 -4.94
N TYR A 436 -27.11 -0.55 -5.30
CA TYR A 436 -28.26 0.12 -5.94
C TYR A 436 -28.66 1.44 -5.28
N GLN A 437 -28.88 1.44 -3.96
CA GLN A 437 -29.31 2.64 -3.26
C GLN A 437 -28.24 3.75 -3.27
N SER A 438 -26.97 3.39 -3.12
CA SER A 438 -25.87 4.35 -3.19
C SER A 438 -25.68 4.94 -4.58
N LEU A 439 -25.82 4.12 -5.62
CA LEU A 439 -25.81 4.59 -7.02
C LEU A 439 -26.96 5.57 -7.28
N LYS A 440 -28.16 5.23 -6.81
CA LYS A 440 -29.32 6.10 -6.90
C LYS A 440 -29.10 7.43 -6.17
N ASN A 441 -28.53 7.40 -4.96
CA ASN A 441 -28.23 8.61 -4.19
C ASN A 441 -27.25 9.53 -4.94
N TYR A 442 -26.24 8.96 -5.61
CA TYR A 442 -25.31 9.74 -6.43
C TYR A 442 -26.03 10.39 -7.63
N LEU A 443 -26.88 9.67 -8.33
CA LEU A 443 -27.68 10.24 -9.42
C LEU A 443 -28.65 11.29 -8.94
N ASP A 444 -29.29 11.10 -7.78
CA ASP A 444 -30.18 12.10 -7.18
C ASP A 444 -29.40 13.38 -6.82
N PHE A 445 -28.17 13.25 -6.33
CA PHE A 445 -27.25 14.38 -6.13
C PHE A 445 -26.98 15.12 -7.44
N LEU A 446 -26.57 14.43 -8.50
CA LEU A 446 -26.32 15.06 -9.81
C LEU A 446 -27.58 15.74 -10.36
N LYS A 447 -28.74 15.10 -10.24
CA LYS A 447 -30.04 15.65 -10.65
C LYS A 447 -30.39 16.95 -9.91
N GLN A 448 -30.09 17.04 -8.61
CA GLN A 448 -30.32 18.26 -7.83
C GLN A 448 -29.40 19.41 -8.25
N LYS A 449 -28.19 19.09 -8.77
CA LYS A 449 -27.23 20.08 -9.28
C LYS A 449 -27.50 20.48 -10.73
N ALA A 450 -28.25 19.68 -11.47
CA ALA A 450 -28.53 19.93 -12.88
C ALA A 450 -29.60 21.04 -13.04
N SER A 451 -29.43 21.89 -14.05
CA SER A 451 -30.43 22.86 -14.50
C SER A 451 -30.91 22.44 -15.89
N GLY A 452 -32.18 22.01 -16.00
CA GLY A 452 -32.76 21.55 -17.25
C GLY A 452 -31.96 20.38 -17.88
N HIS A 453 -31.51 19.42 -17.06
CA HIS A 453 -30.70 18.27 -17.43
C HIS A 453 -29.19 18.56 -17.77
N LEU A 454 -28.75 19.81 -17.67
CA LEU A 454 -27.37 20.20 -17.87
C LEU A 454 -26.67 20.34 -16.52
N LEU A 455 -25.50 19.70 -16.37
CA LEU A 455 -24.63 19.89 -15.20
C LEU A 455 -23.69 21.05 -15.49
N THR A 456 -23.83 22.14 -14.75
CA THR A 456 -22.96 23.31 -14.87
C THR A 456 -22.26 23.59 -13.54
N GLY A 457 -20.98 23.99 -13.62
CA GLY A 457 -20.18 24.40 -12.45
C GLY A 457 -19.75 23.29 -11.49
N LEU A 458 -19.88 22.00 -11.85
CA LEU A 458 -19.36 20.86 -11.08
C LEU A 458 -18.02 20.33 -11.64
N GLY A 459 -17.75 20.52 -12.92
CA GLY A 459 -16.52 20.03 -13.55
C GLY A 459 -15.27 20.70 -12.97
N LYS A 460 -14.27 19.89 -12.64
CA LYS A 460 -12.96 20.31 -12.13
C LYS A 460 -11.85 20.01 -13.14
N TYR A 461 -11.84 18.79 -13.68
CA TYR A 461 -10.77 18.23 -14.51
C TYR A 461 -11.15 18.13 -15.99
N GLY A 462 -12.38 17.73 -16.28
CA GLY A 462 -12.93 17.61 -17.64
C GLY A 462 -12.08 16.73 -18.54
N ASP A 463 -11.67 17.25 -19.72
CA ASP A 463 -10.74 16.59 -20.65
C ASP A 463 -9.30 16.71 -20.12
N TRP A 464 -9.01 15.96 -19.06
CA TRP A 464 -7.74 15.96 -18.32
C TRP A 464 -6.58 15.47 -19.19
N CYS A 465 -5.43 16.13 -19.08
CA CYS A 465 -4.23 15.80 -19.84
C CYS A 465 -4.43 15.81 -21.37
N GLN A 466 -5.27 16.72 -21.88
CA GLN A 466 -5.45 16.89 -23.32
C GLN A 466 -4.11 17.18 -24.04
N PRO A 467 -3.93 16.81 -25.32
CA PRO A 467 -2.69 17.07 -26.04
C PRO A 467 -2.23 18.53 -25.95
N GLY A 468 -1.04 18.73 -25.36
CA GLY A 468 -0.41 20.04 -25.16
C GLY A 468 -0.87 20.83 -23.93
N SER A 469 -1.65 20.23 -23.00
CA SER A 469 -2.00 20.87 -21.73
C SER A 469 -2.40 19.84 -20.68
N LEU A 470 -1.97 20.07 -19.42
CA LEU A 470 -2.41 19.27 -18.28
C LEU A 470 -3.86 19.56 -17.86
N VAL A 471 -4.38 20.75 -18.18
CA VAL A 471 -5.74 21.13 -17.81
C VAL A 471 -6.63 21.22 -19.06
N ALA A 472 -7.93 20.98 -18.90
CA ALA A 472 -8.90 21.14 -19.97
C ALA A 472 -8.94 22.59 -20.48
N LYS A 473 -8.73 22.78 -21.77
CA LYS A 473 -8.75 24.10 -22.43
C LYS A 473 -9.67 24.15 -23.64
N LYS A 474 -9.85 23.03 -24.33
CA LYS A 474 -10.62 22.97 -25.59
C LYS A 474 -12.06 22.52 -25.36
N THR A 475 -12.25 21.49 -24.53
CA THR A 475 -13.57 20.95 -24.22
C THR A 475 -14.12 21.65 -22.97
N PRO A 476 -15.31 22.28 -23.03
CA PRO A 476 -15.91 22.90 -21.86
C PRO A 476 -16.19 21.85 -20.76
N LEU A 477 -15.88 22.19 -19.50
CA LEU A 477 -16.09 21.30 -18.34
C LEU A 477 -17.56 20.88 -18.22
N ASP A 478 -18.51 21.80 -18.43
CA ASP A 478 -19.96 21.54 -18.34
C ASP A 478 -20.44 20.54 -19.41
N LEU A 479 -19.82 20.55 -20.60
CA LEU A 479 -20.12 19.57 -21.64
C LEU A 479 -19.70 18.17 -21.20
N VAL A 480 -18.45 18.03 -20.69
CA VAL A 480 -17.93 16.75 -20.19
C VAL A 480 -18.81 16.25 -19.05
N SER A 481 -19.06 17.08 -18.03
CA SER A 481 -19.92 16.76 -16.89
C SER A 481 -21.31 16.29 -17.30
N THR A 482 -21.93 16.97 -18.26
CA THR A 482 -23.28 16.63 -18.76
C THR A 482 -23.28 15.32 -19.54
N CYS A 483 -22.25 15.04 -20.35
CA CYS A 483 -22.11 13.79 -21.09
C CYS A 483 -21.95 12.60 -20.12
N PHE A 484 -21.13 12.72 -19.08
CA PHE A 484 -20.98 11.67 -18.07
C PHE A 484 -22.28 11.47 -17.25
N TYR A 485 -22.97 12.53 -16.88
CA TYR A 485 -24.27 12.41 -16.24
C TYR A 485 -25.29 11.66 -17.11
N TYR A 486 -25.35 11.97 -18.40
CA TYR A 486 -26.20 11.24 -19.34
C TYR A 486 -25.82 9.74 -19.43
N HIS A 487 -24.53 9.45 -19.54
CA HIS A 487 -24.02 8.07 -19.54
C HIS A 487 -24.39 7.32 -18.26
N ASP A 488 -24.26 7.96 -17.10
CA ASP A 488 -24.58 7.37 -15.81
C ASP A 488 -26.07 7.03 -15.69
N VAL A 489 -26.94 7.92 -16.19
CA VAL A 489 -28.40 7.66 -16.21
C VAL A 489 -28.73 6.47 -17.10
N LEU A 490 -28.08 6.32 -18.27
CA LEU A 490 -28.26 5.16 -19.15
C LEU A 490 -27.82 3.86 -18.48
N LEU A 491 -26.61 3.83 -17.92
CA LEU A 491 -26.10 2.64 -17.21
C LEU A 491 -26.99 2.27 -16.02
N PHE A 492 -27.48 3.27 -15.26
CA PHE A 492 -28.38 3.00 -14.14
C PHE A 492 -29.74 2.46 -14.60
N SER A 493 -30.23 2.92 -15.75
CA SER A 493 -31.44 2.32 -16.36
C SER A 493 -31.24 0.85 -16.70
N ASP A 494 -30.08 0.53 -17.30
CA ASP A 494 -29.73 -0.87 -17.60
C ASP A 494 -29.61 -1.73 -16.33
N ILE A 495 -29.05 -1.15 -15.24
CA ILE A 495 -29.00 -1.80 -13.90
C ILE A 495 -30.41 -2.06 -13.37
N CYS A 496 -31.34 -1.09 -13.47
CA CYS A 496 -32.72 -1.25 -13.04
C CYS A 496 -33.45 -2.38 -13.81
N ASP A 497 -33.16 -2.51 -15.12
CA ASP A 497 -33.77 -3.57 -15.95
C ASP A 497 -33.24 -4.97 -15.59
N ARG A 498 -32.09 -5.05 -14.91
CA ARG A 498 -31.50 -6.33 -14.46
C ARG A 498 -31.94 -6.75 -13.07
N LEU A 499 -32.39 -5.79 -12.22
CA LEU A 499 -32.82 -6.04 -10.86
C LEU A 499 -34.33 -6.18 -10.73
#